data_80bae781e3142a11136ef4100c49b884
#
_entry.id   80bae781e3142a11136ef4100c49b884
#
_cell.length_a   1.000
_cell.length_b   1.000
_cell.length_c   1.000
_cell.angle_alpha   90.00
_cell.angle_beta   90.00
_cell.angle_gamma   90.00
#
_symmetry.space_group_name_H-M   'P 1'
#
loop_
_entity.id
_entity.type
_entity.pdbx_description
1 polymer ?
#
loop_
_entity_poly.entity_id
_entity_poly.type
_entity_poly.pdbx_seq_one_letter_code
_entity_poly.pdbx_strand_id
1 'polypeptide(L)'
;MDHLCSKCLCFASQQEGSIDFAHAAMNPCQIFASLVMSMCCHVLSTTAWSVNNFLMTGPKAYLTYTSSVQAGAQSGIEECKHQFAWDRWKCPESALQLSTHNGLRSATRETAFVHAISAAGVMYTLTKNCSLGDFDNCGCDESKIGKTGGRGWVWGGCSDNVDFGERIAKQFVDALENGHDSRAAVNLHNNEAGRLAVRSTLKRTCKCHGVSGSCSIQTCWMQLADFRDIGTYLKIKHGQAQKLEMDKIRMRAGNSADNRGAIADTFSIVARTELIYMEDSPDYCVKNLSLGLHGTEGRECLQSGKNLSQWEKRSCRRLCHECGLKVEERRIETVSSCNCKFHWCCTVKCETCTQTVTKYFCTKRHRNRRPHNNSRKRQRNRR
;
A
#
# COMPACT_ATOMS: atom_id res chain seq x y z
N MET A 1 20.76 -21.68 8.58
CA MET A 1 19.87 -22.70 8.03
C MET A 1 19.73 -22.60 6.51
N ASP A 2 20.05 -21.46 5.94
CA ASP A 2 19.95 -21.20 4.50
C ASP A 2 21.00 -21.94 3.63
N HIS A 3 22.08 -22.40 4.23
CA HIS A 3 23.15 -23.14 3.52
C HIS A 3 22.81 -24.60 3.16
N LEU A 4 21.81 -25.18 3.83
CA LEU A 4 21.40 -26.57 3.56
C LEU A 4 20.34 -26.65 2.45
N CYS A 5 19.49 -25.66 2.34
CA CYS A 5 18.44 -25.58 1.29
C CYS A 5 19.06 -25.28 -0.09
N SER A 6 20.11 -24.44 -0.15
CA SER A 6 20.82 -24.11 -1.40
C SER A 6 21.58 -25.32 -1.99
N LYS A 7 22.04 -26.28 -1.16
CA LYS A 7 22.70 -27.48 -1.65
C LYS A 7 21.73 -28.54 -2.20
N CYS A 8 20.49 -28.56 -1.74
CA CYS A 8 19.48 -29.49 -2.28
C CYS A 8 18.97 -29.07 -3.67
N LEU A 9 18.90 -27.76 -3.96
CA LEU A 9 18.51 -27.24 -5.27
C LEU A 9 19.59 -27.42 -6.35
N CYS A 10 20.88 -27.42 -5.98
CA CYS A 10 21.97 -27.65 -6.93
C CYS A 10 22.08 -29.12 -7.37
N PHE A 11 21.57 -30.07 -6.59
CA PHE A 11 21.64 -31.51 -6.97
C PHE A 11 20.53 -31.90 -7.96
N ALA A 12 19.42 -31.17 -8.01
CA ALA A 12 18.33 -31.40 -8.96
C ALA A 12 18.58 -30.77 -10.35
N SER A 13 19.49 -29.82 -10.47
CA SER A 13 19.78 -29.07 -11.70
C SER A 13 20.90 -29.69 -12.56
N GLN A 14 21.62 -30.74 -12.09
CA GLN A 14 22.72 -31.36 -12.83
C GLN A 14 22.37 -32.69 -13.50
N GLN A 15 21.12 -33.11 -13.53
CA GLN A 15 20.70 -34.37 -14.18
C GLN A 15 19.81 -34.21 -15.40
N GLU A 16 19.88 -33.08 -16.11
CA GLU A 16 19.36 -32.98 -17.48
C GLU A 16 20.48 -33.17 -18.50
N GLY A 17 20.86 -34.43 -18.68
CA GLY A 17 21.78 -34.83 -19.71
C GLY A 17 21.73 -36.34 -19.90
N SER A 18 21.04 -36.75 -20.98
CA SER A 18 21.04 -38.11 -21.53
C SER A 18 20.13 -39.12 -20.83
N ILE A 19 18.99 -39.37 -21.44
CA ILE A 19 18.07 -40.45 -21.12
C ILE A 19 18.55 -41.73 -21.84
N ASP A 20 19.21 -42.62 -21.05
CA ASP A 20 19.27 -44.03 -21.37
C ASP A 20 18.50 -44.79 -20.31
N PHE A 21 17.42 -45.47 -20.73
CA PHE A 21 16.60 -46.32 -19.90
C PHE A 21 17.36 -47.57 -19.49
N ALA A 22 18.02 -47.54 -18.34
CA ALA A 22 18.42 -48.71 -17.62
C ALA A 22 17.72 -48.73 -16.27
N HIS A 23 16.85 -49.73 -16.05
CA HIS A 23 16.21 -50.02 -14.77
C HIS A 23 17.27 -50.21 -13.67
N ALA A 24 17.67 -49.14 -13.01
CA ALA A 24 18.40 -49.20 -11.76
C ALA A 24 17.40 -49.26 -10.61
N ALA A 25 17.20 -50.45 -10.06
CA ALA A 25 16.41 -50.64 -8.84
C ALA A 25 17.04 -49.81 -7.71
N MET A 26 16.42 -48.72 -7.34
CA MET A 26 16.83 -47.91 -6.19
C MET A 26 16.74 -48.75 -4.93
N ASN A 27 17.83 -48.77 -4.16
CA ASN A 27 17.91 -49.48 -2.89
C ASN A 27 16.81 -48.97 -1.93
N PRO A 28 16.07 -49.80 -1.23
CA PRO A 28 14.99 -49.37 -0.33
C PRO A 28 15.46 -48.38 0.73
N CYS A 29 16.72 -48.39 1.12
CA CYS A 29 17.33 -47.36 1.98
C CYS A 29 17.42 -45.96 1.34
N GLN A 30 17.62 -45.88 0.02
CA GLN A 30 17.67 -44.58 -0.70
C GLN A 30 16.25 -44.00 -0.88
N ILE A 31 15.25 -44.84 -1.12
CA ILE A 31 13.84 -44.42 -1.17
C ILE A 31 13.39 -43.94 0.20
N PHE A 32 13.76 -44.66 1.27
CA PHE A 32 13.39 -44.26 2.63
C PHE A 32 14.09 -42.96 3.07
N ALA A 33 15.38 -42.78 2.74
CA ALA A 33 16.12 -41.54 2.99
C ALA A 33 15.53 -40.33 2.21
N SER A 34 15.13 -40.52 0.94
CA SER A 34 14.50 -39.51 0.12
C SER A 34 13.12 -39.13 0.64
N LEU A 35 12.29 -40.09 1.08
CA LEU A 35 10.99 -39.84 1.67
C LEU A 35 11.09 -39.13 3.05
N VAL A 36 12.05 -39.52 3.88
CA VAL A 36 12.32 -38.87 5.17
C VAL A 36 12.86 -37.46 4.96
N MET A 37 13.74 -37.23 3.99
CA MET A 37 14.20 -35.87 3.62
C MET A 37 13.09 -35.02 3.08
N SER A 38 12.22 -35.56 2.21
CA SER A 38 11.06 -34.85 1.69
C SER A 38 10.05 -34.49 2.80
N MET A 39 9.76 -35.43 3.71
CA MET A 39 8.92 -35.15 4.88
C MET A 39 9.55 -34.12 5.83
N CYS A 40 10.87 -34.21 6.08
CA CYS A 40 11.56 -33.21 6.90
C CYS A 40 11.54 -31.81 6.24
N CYS A 41 11.72 -31.70 4.92
CA CYS A 41 11.61 -30.44 4.21
C CYS A 41 10.18 -29.87 4.28
N HIS A 42 9.16 -30.71 4.13
CA HIS A 42 7.75 -30.28 4.28
C HIS A 42 7.43 -29.89 5.73
N VAL A 43 7.91 -30.60 6.72
CA VAL A 43 7.71 -30.28 8.15
C VAL A 43 8.47 -29.00 8.53
N LEU A 44 9.68 -28.78 8.05
CA LEU A 44 10.46 -27.57 8.34
C LEU A 44 9.91 -26.31 7.65
N SER A 45 9.34 -26.44 6.46
CA SER A 45 8.67 -25.31 5.78
C SER A 45 7.31 -24.97 6.39
N THR A 46 6.62 -25.91 7.04
CA THR A 46 5.34 -25.67 7.71
C THR A 46 5.50 -25.18 9.15
N THR A 47 6.59 -25.49 9.84
CA THR A 47 6.78 -25.10 11.25
C THR A 47 7.09 -23.62 11.46
N ALA A 48 7.67 -22.92 10.48
CA ALA A 48 7.89 -21.47 10.56
C ALA A 48 6.58 -20.65 10.55
N TRP A 49 5.49 -21.23 10.04
CA TRP A 49 4.15 -20.61 9.95
C TRP A 49 3.13 -21.16 10.94
N SER A 50 3.36 -22.36 11.46
CA SER A 50 2.35 -23.18 12.15
C SER A 50 2.24 -22.93 13.66
N VAL A 51 3.25 -22.37 14.31
CA VAL A 51 3.30 -22.39 15.79
C VAL A 51 2.46 -21.30 16.46
N ASN A 52 2.04 -20.23 15.75
CA ASN A 52 1.25 -19.15 16.34
C ASN A 52 -0.17 -18.99 15.78
N ASN A 53 -0.64 -19.85 14.89
CA ASN A 53 -1.95 -19.68 14.25
C ASN A 53 -3.00 -20.69 14.72
N PHE A 54 -3.37 -20.61 15.99
CA PHE A 54 -4.50 -21.34 16.56
C PHE A 54 -5.87 -20.99 15.91
N LEU A 55 -5.89 -20.04 14.97
CA LEU A 55 -7.12 -19.55 14.28
C LEU A 55 -7.29 -20.12 12.88
N MET A 56 -6.31 -20.79 12.31
CA MET A 56 -6.41 -21.38 10.97
C MET A 56 -6.62 -22.89 11.07
N THR A 57 -7.88 -23.28 11.25
CA THR A 57 -8.27 -24.70 11.28
C THR A 57 -8.56 -25.19 9.87
N GLY A 58 -7.50 -25.53 9.12
CA GLY A 58 -7.62 -26.27 7.88
C GLY A 58 -7.18 -25.53 6.59
N PRO A 59 -6.87 -26.26 5.50
CA PRO A 59 -6.35 -25.71 4.25
C PRO A 59 -7.30 -24.71 3.58
N LYS A 60 -8.61 -24.92 3.66
CA LYS A 60 -9.62 -24.01 3.09
C LYS A 60 -9.62 -22.64 3.75
N ALA A 61 -9.60 -22.62 5.11
CA ALA A 61 -9.54 -21.38 5.87
C ALA A 61 -8.26 -20.57 5.53
N TYR A 62 -7.11 -21.27 5.45
CA TYR A 62 -5.84 -20.65 5.06
C TYR A 62 -5.92 -19.97 3.69
N LEU A 63 -6.48 -20.64 2.67
CA LEU A 63 -6.63 -20.07 1.33
C LEU A 63 -7.56 -18.85 1.33
N THR A 64 -8.65 -18.89 2.08
CA THR A 64 -9.60 -17.76 2.17
C THR A 64 -8.95 -16.54 2.84
N TYR A 65 -8.19 -16.71 3.93
CA TYR A 65 -7.45 -15.62 4.55
C TYR A 65 -6.38 -15.07 3.63
N THR A 66 -5.62 -15.91 2.95
CA THR A 66 -4.55 -15.48 2.04
C THR A 66 -5.09 -14.68 0.86
N SER A 67 -6.21 -15.12 0.27
CA SER A 67 -6.88 -14.37 -0.82
C SER A 67 -7.38 -13.01 -0.35
N SER A 68 -7.94 -12.93 0.87
CA SER A 68 -8.40 -11.67 1.47
C SER A 68 -7.22 -10.72 1.78
N VAL A 69 -6.11 -11.24 2.27
CA VAL A 69 -4.87 -10.47 2.49
C VAL A 69 -4.34 -9.92 1.17
N GLN A 70 -4.30 -10.75 0.13
CA GLN A 70 -3.86 -10.34 -1.21
C GLN A 70 -4.78 -9.25 -1.79
N ALA A 71 -6.09 -9.42 -1.70
CA ALA A 71 -7.07 -8.43 -2.15
C ALA A 71 -6.94 -7.11 -1.37
N GLY A 72 -6.70 -7.19 -0.06
CA GLY A 72 -6.47 -6.03 0.79
C GLY A 72 -5.18 -5.29 0.45
N ALA A 73 -4.10 -6.00 0.19
CA ALA A 73 -2.85 -5.42 -0.27
C ALA A 73 -3.03 -4.73 -1.64
N GLN A 74 -3.75 -5.37 -2.57
CA GLN A 74 -4.07 -4.78 -3.87
C GLN A 74 -4.89 -3.50 -3.74
N SER A 75 -5.89 -3.48 -2.86
CA SER A 75 -6.66 -2.26 -2.56
C SER A 75 -5.76 -1.16 -2.01
N GLY A 76 -4.77 -1.49 -1.17
CA GLY A 76 -3.75 -0.55 -0.70
C GLY A 76 -2.91 0.03 -1.84
N ILE A 77 -2.51 -0.80 -2.82
CA ILE A 77 -1.77 -0.37 -4.03
C ILE A 77 -2.59 0.64 -4.84
N GLU A 78 -3.84 0.32 -5.11
CA GLU A 78 -4.73 1.16 -5.92
C GLU A 78 -4.99 2.50 -5.22
N GLU A 79 -5.22 2.45 -3.92
CA GLU A 79 -5.42 3.66 -3.13
C GLU A 79 -4.16 4.52 -3.04
N CYS A 80 -2.99 3.92 -2.85
CA CYS A 80 -1.72 4.64 -2.89
C CYS A 80 -1.51 5.33 -4.23
N LYS A 81 -1.71 4.63 -5.35
CA LYS A 81 -1.63 5.20 -6.70
C LYS A 81 -2.59 6.39 -6.87
N HIS A 82 -3.79 6.29 -6.33
CA HIS A 82 -4.77 7.37 -6.38
C HIS A 82 -4.34 8.59 -5.55
N GLN A 83 -3.94 8.38 -4.30
CA GLN A 83 -3.57 9.47 -3.38
C GLN A 83 -2.32 10.25 -3.85
N PHE A 84 -1.43 9.60 -4.59
CA PHE A 84 -0.21 10.21 -5.12
C PHE A 84 -0.23 10.43 -6.64
N ALA A 85 -1.39 10.32 -7.30
CA ALA A 85 -1.53 10.48 -8.75
C ALA A 85 -0.94 11.83 -9.25
N TRP A 86 -1.13 12.90 -8.47
CA TRP A 86 -0.73 14.26 -8.80
C TRP A 86 0.42 14.80 -7.94
N ASP A 87 1.17 13.91 -7.28
CA ASP A 87 2.37 14.25 -6.52
C ASP A 87 3.65 13.97 -7.33
N ARG A 88 4.78 14.57 -6.92
CA ARG A 88 6.08 14.31 -7.53
C ARG A 88 6.44 12.84 -7.41
N TRP A 89 6.32 12.28 -6.21
CA TRP A 89 6.41 10.84 -6.03
C TRP A 89 5.15 10.17 -6.58
N LYS A 90 5.35 9.14 -7.38
CA LYS A 90 4.26 8.30 -7.86
C LYS A 90 4.40 6.95 -7.20
N CYS A 91 3.38 6.54 -6.45
CA CYS A 91 3.40 5.27 -5.76
C CYS A 91 3.69 4.12 -6.75
N PRO A 92 4.87 3.48 -6.71
CA PRO A 92 5.20 2.41 -7.63
C PRO A 92 4.55 1.10 -7.16
N GLU A 93 4.10 0.28 -8.10
CA GLU A 93 3.49 -1.02 -7.81
C GLU A 93 4.43 -1.96 -7.06
N SER A 94 5.73 -1.91 -7.41
CA SER A 94 6.77 -2.69 -6.75
C SER A 94 6.96 -2.37 -5.26
N ALA A 95 6.59 -1.17 -4.82
CA ALA A 95 6.73 -0.77 -3.41
C ALA A 95 5.75 -1.51 -2.47
N LEU A 96 4.68 -2.08 -3.02
CA LEU A 96 3.57 -2.65 -2.27
C LEU A 96 3.44 -4.17 -2.44
N GLN A 97 4.33 -4.79 -3.21
CA GLN A 97 4.36 -6.25 -3.29
C GLN A 97 4.82 -6.82 -1.95
N LEU A 98 3.91 -7.47 -1.23
CA LEU A 98 4.18 -8.12 0.05
C LEU A 98 5.30 -9.15 0.00
N SER A 99 5.62 -9.68 -1.19
CA SER A 99 6.69 -10.65 -1.41
C SER A 99 8.08 -10.03 -1.59
N THR A 100 8.18 -8.71 -1.80
CA THR A 100 9.44 -8.02 -2.09
C THR A 100 9.77 -6.95 -1.06
N HIS A 101 9.83 -7.31 0.23
CA HIS A 101 10.32 -6.42 1.29
C HIS A 101 11.71 -5.82 1.01
N ASN A 102 12.48 -6.44 0.11
CA ASN A 102 13.76 -5.91 -0.36
C ASN A 102 13.63 -4.57 -1.14
N GLY A 103 12.43 -4.18 -1.60
CA GLY A 103 12.20 -2.94 -2.34
C GLY A 103 12.05 -1.69 -1.47
N LEU A 104 11.63 -1.86 -0.21
CA LEU A 104 11.41 -0.76 0.76
C LEU A 104 12.56 -0.66 1.75
N ARG A 105 13.80 -0.57 1.25
CA ARG A 105 15.00 -0.46 2.11
C ARG A 105 15.15 0.89 2.80
N SER A 106 14.42 1.91 2.34
CA SER A 106 14.47 3.27 2.91
C SER A 106 13.29 3.50 3.85
N ALA A 107 13.53 4.26 4.92
CA ALA A 107 12.50 4.67 5.88
C ALA A 107 12.11 6.14 5.64
N THR A 108 11.65 6.45 4.43
CA THR A 108 11.20 7.79 4.02
C THR A 108 9.74 8.03 4.40
N ARG A 109 9.28 9.26 4.25
CA ARG A 109 7.88 9.64 4.47
C ARG A 109 6.93 8.85 3.56
N GLU A 110 7.32 8.59 2.33
CA GLU A 110 6.53 7.86 1.35
C GLU A 110 6.42 6.37 1.72
N THR A 111 7.51 5.75 2.16
CA THR A 111 7.47 4.36 2.63
C THR A 111 6.63 4.21 3.89
N ALA A 112 6.62 5.21 4.79
CA ALA A 112 5.72 5.23 5.94
C ALA A 112 4.24 5.15 5.52
N PHE A 113 3.86 5.91 4.48
CA PHE A 113 2.51 5.83 3.93
C PHE A 113 2.23 4.45 3.31
N VAL A 114 3.20 3.87 2.59
CA VAL A 114 3.04 2.54 1.97
C VAL A 114 2.75 1.48 3.03
N HIS A 115 3.52 1.45 4.12
CA HIS A 115 3.29 0.52 5.23
C HIS A 115 1.90 0.71 5.83
N ALA A 116 1.51 1.95 6.10
CA ALA A 116 0.21 2.26 6.70
C ALA A 116 -0.96 1.87 5.79
N ILE A 117 -0.93 2.23 4.50
CA ILE A 117 -2.04 1.95 3.59
C ILE A 117 -2.15 0.45 3.26
N SER A 118 -1.03 -0.28 3.22
CA SER A 118 -1.03 -1.73 3.03
C SER A 118 -1.66 -2.43 4.22
N ALA A 119 -1.25 -2.09 5.45
CA ALA A 119 -1.81 -2.64 6.67
C ALA A 119 -3.30 -2.29 6.81
N ALA A 120 -3.70 -1.06 6.45
CA ALA A 120 -5.09 -0.63 6.43
C ALA A 120 -5.92 -1.42 5.42
N GLY A 121 -5.40 -1.65 4.21
CA GLY A 121 -6.10 -2.40 3.16
C GLY A 121 -6.34 -3.85 3.54
N VAL A 122 -5.33 -4.50 4.13
CA VAL A 122 -5.46 -5.87 4.63
C VAL A 122 -6.50 -5.95 5.74
N MET A 123 -6.43 -5.06 6.75
CA MET A 123 -7.41 -5.01 7.83
C MET A 123 -8.83 -4.73 7.32
N TYR A 124 -8.97 -3.78 6.40
CA TYR A 124 -10.25 -3.41 5.81
C TYR A 124 -10.93 -4.60 5.12
N THR A 125 -10.19 -5.31 4.25
CA THR A 125 -10.74 -6.44 3.51
C THR A 125 -11.09 -7.61 4.42
N LEU A 126 -10.23 -7.93 5.39
CA LEU A 126 -10.51 -8.97 6.38
C LEU A 126 -11.76 -8.65 7.22
N THR A 127 -11.90 -7.39 7.66
CA THR A 127 -13.07 -6.95 8.42
C THR A 127 -14.35 -7.06 7.58
N LYS A 128 -14.28 -6.60 6.32
CA LYS A 128 -15.42 -6.63 5.40
C LYS A 128 -15.86 -8.06 5.09
N ASN A 129 -14.92 -8.95 4.77
CA ASN A 129 -15.20 -10.35 4.48
C ASN A 129 -15.74 -11.10 5.70
N CYS A 130 -15.27 -10.73 6.91
CA CYS A 130 -15.84 -11.21 8.16
C CYS A 130 -17.33 -10.86 8.29
N SER A 131 -17.68 -9.59 8.07
CA SER A 131 -19.08 -9.14 8.15
C SER A 131 -19.97 -9.72 7.03
N LEU A 132 -19.39 -10.14 5.91
CA LEU A 132 -20.07 -10.83 4.80
C LEU A 132 -20.27 -12.33 5.06
N GLY A 133 -19.61 -12.91 6.09
CA GLY A 133 -19.70 -14.33 6.42
C GLY A 133 -18.76 -15.22 5.59
N ASP A 134 -17.70 -14.66 4.99
CA ASP A 134 -16.74 -15.44 4.22
C ASP A 134 -15.80 -16.31 5.07
N PHE A 135 -15.83 -16.12 6.41
CA PHE A 135 -15.00 -16.86 7.36
C PHE A 135 -15.86 -17.60 8.37
N ASP A 136 -15.62 -18.89 8.55
CA ASP A 136 -16.40 -19.76 9.45
C ASP A 136 -16.33 -19.33 10.93
N ASN A 137 -15.25 -18.69 11.36
CA ASN A 137 -15.00 -18.33 12.77
C ASN A 137 -15.09 -16.81 13.01
N CYS A 138 -15.82 -16.10 12.20
CA CYS A 138 -16.00 -14.66 12.32
C CYS A 138 -17.43 -14.27 11.97
N GLY A 139 -17.93 -13.26 12.65
CA GLY A 139 -19.23 -12.63 12.42
C GLY A 139 -19.21 -11.17 12.85
N CYS A 140 -20.39 -10.55 12.86
CA CYS A 140 -20.57 -9.18 13.30
C CYS A 140 -20.08 -8.99 14.75
N ASP A 141 -19.63 -7.77 15.07
CA ASP A 141 -19.38 -7.39 16.47
C ASP A 141 -20.71 -7.19 17.20
N GLU A 142 -21.05 -8.12 18.06
CA GLU A 142 -22.28 -8.12 18.87
C GLU A 142 -22.11 -7.45 20.24
N SER A 143 -20.93 -6.94 20.57
CA SER A 143 -20.58 -6.43 21.91
C SER A 143 -21.50 -5.32 22.42
N LYS A 144 -22.15 -4.59 21.51
CA LYS A 144 -23.05 -3.47 21.82
C LYS A 144 -24.52 -3.76 21.59
N ILE A 145 -24.88 -4.89 20.99
CA ILE A 145 -26.28 -5.22 20.63
C ILE A 145 -27.21 -5.08 21.85
N GLY A 146 -28.36 -4.43 21.65
CA GLY A 146 -29.39 -4.19 22.67
C GLY A 146 -29.05 -3.05 23.64
N LYS A 147 -27.85 -2.51 23.67
CA LYS A 147 -27.52 -1.38 24.54
C LYS A 147 -28.12 -0.10 24.00
N THR A 148 -28.63 0.77 24.89
CA THR A 148 -29.14 2.09 24.56
C THR A 148 -27.96 2.99 24.19
N GLY A 149 -28.02 3.63 23.04
CA GLY A 149 -26.98 4.55 22.58
C GLY A 149 -27.32 6.03 22.84
N GLY A 150 -28.60 6.33 23.09
CA GLY A 150 -29.11 7.68 23.34
C GLY A 150 -30.61 7.74 23.19
N ARG A 151 -31.20 8.97 23.25
CA ARG A 151 -32.65 9.14 23.06
C ARG A 151 -33.06 8.67 21.66
N GLY A 152 -33.99 7.71 21.60
CA GLY A 152 -34.62 7.25 20.36
C GLY A 152 -33.79 6.27 19.55
N TRP A 153 -32.63 5.78 20.02
CA TRP A 153 -31.86 4.79 19.30
C TRP A 153 -31.17 3.75 20.18
N VAL A 154 -31.01 2.56 19.64
CA VAL A 154 -30.36 1.41 20.26
C VAL A 154 -29.30 0.84 19.33
N TRP A 155 -28.29 0.20 19.92
CA TRP A 155 -27.32 -0.57 19.15
C TRP A 155 -27.95 -1.88 18.66
N GLY A 156 -27.79 -2.18 17.37
CA GLY A 156 -28.30 -3.40 16.74
C GLY A 156 -27.82 -3.51 15.30
N GLY A 157 -28.24 -4.56 14.60
CA GLY A 157 -27.72 -4.86 13.27
C GLY A 157 -26.30 -5.44 13.31
N CYS A 158 -25.64 -5.49 12.17
CA CYS A 158 -24.27 -6.01 12.02
C CYS A 158 -23.27 -4.87 12.12
N SER A 159 -22.57 -4.76 13.27
CA SER A 159 -21.37 -3.91 13.36
C SER A 159 -20.18 -4.65 12.77
N ASP A 160 -19.36 -3.95 11.98
CA ASP A 160 -18.16 -4.52 11.40
C ASP A 160 -17.15 -4.93 12.50
N ASN A 161 -16.68 -6.18 12.44
CA ASN A 161 -15.77 -6.74 13.44
C ASN A 161 -14.31 -6.33 13.18
N VAL A 162 -14.02 -5.07 13.53
CA VAL A 162 -12.68 -4.49 13.35
C VAL A 162 -11.63 -5.14 14.25
N ASP A 163 -12.01 -5.72 15.38
CA ASP A 163 -11.08 -6.41 16.28
C ASP A 163 -10.56 -7.70 15.65
N PHE A 164 -11.44 -8.43 14.95
CA PHE A 164 -11.02 -9.57 14.15
C PHE A 164 -10.07 -9.16 13.04
N GLY A 165 -10.47 -8.18 12.21
CA GLY A 165 -9.67 -7.71 11.09
C GLY A 165 -8.29 -7.20 11.51
N GLU A 166 -8.22 -6.44 12.62
CA GLU A 166 -6.96 -5.93 13.16
C GLU A 166 -6.04 -7.06 13.62
N ARG A 167 -6.58 -8.03 14.38
CA ARG A 167 -5.80 -9.15 14.91
C ARG A 167 -5.18 -9.98 13.79
N ILE A 168 -5.98 -10.33 12.78
CA ILE A 168 -5.50 -11.12 11.65
C ILE A 168 -4.52 -10.29 10.79
N ALA A 169 -4.85 -9.04 10.46
CA ALA A 169 -3.96 -8.16 9.69
C ALA A 169 -2.60 -8.00 10.38
N LYS A 170 -2.58 -7.83 11.70
CA LYS A 170 -1.35 -7.74 12.48
C LYS A 170 -0.48 -8.98 12.31
N GLN A 171 -1.07 -10.17 12.40
CA GLN A 171 -0.33 -11.44 12.24
C GLN A 171 0.29 -11.58 10.85
N PHE A 172 -0.42 -11.19 9.79
CA PHE A 172 0.08 -11.30 8.43
C PHE A 172 1.08 -10.21 8.05
N VAL A 173 0.75 -8.96 8.36
CA VAL A 173 1.56 -7.81 7.90
C VAL A 173 2.80 -7.62 8.76
N ASP A 174 2.68 -7.69 10.08
CA ASP A 174 3.81 -7.49 10.98
C ASP A 174 4.81 -8.66 10.94
N ALA A 175 4.37 -9.88 10.58
CA ALA A 175 5.27 -11.01 10.36
C ALA A 175 6.25 -10.83 9.19
N LEU A 176 5.98 -9.89 8.30
CA LEU A 176 6.87 -9.57 7.19
C LEU A 176 8.06 -8.69 7.63
N GLU A 177 7.96 -8.04 8.79
CA GLU A 177 9.00 -7.20 9.38
C GLU A 177 9.91 -8.03 10.31
N ASN A 178 10.80 -8.85 9.73
CA ASN A 178 11.68 -9.75 10.47
C ASN A 178 12.94 -9.09 11.05
N GLY A 179 13.12 -7.78 10.82
CA GLY A 179 14.28 -7.02 11.31
C GLY A 179 14.20 -6.74 12.81
N HIS A 180 15.36 -6.65 13.45
CA HIS A 180 15.50 -6.15 14.83
C HIS A 180 16.12 -4.75 14.86
N ASP A 181 16.15 -4.07 13.72
CA ASP A 181 16.69 -2.73 13.56
C ASP A 181 15.62 -1.64 13.78
N SER A 182 16.08 -0.41 13.87
CA SER A 182 15.20 0.76 14.04
C SER A 182 14.21 0.94 12.89
N ARG A 183 14.58 0.45 11.69
CA ARG A 183 13.74 0.54 10.49
C ARG A 183 12.53 -0.38 10.60
N ALA A 184 12.74 -1.62 11.04
CA ALA A 184 11.64 -2.56 11.30
C ALA A 184 10.68 -2.01 12.36
N ALA A 185 11.19 -1.39 13.41
CA ALA A 185 10.38 -0.75 14.43
C ALA A 185 9.53 0.42 13.87
N VAL A 186 10.09 1.25 12.97
CA VAL A 186 9.37 2.31 12.26
C VAL A 186 8.27 1.73 11.36
N ASN A 187 8.57 0.66 10.64
CA ASN A 187 7.60 0.01 9.76
C ASN A 187 6.44 -0.60 10.55
N LEU A 188 6.72 -1.27 11.66
CA LEU A 188 5.69 -1.81 12.57
C LEU A 188 4.80 -0.72 13.16
N HIS A 189 5.38 0.42 13.55
CA HIS A 189 4.62 1.58 14.02
C HIS A 189 3.69 2.10 12.90
N ASN A 190 4.18 2.25 11.68
CA ASN A 190 3.39 2.72 10.55
C ASN A 190 2.30 1.71 10.15
N ASN A 191 2.58 0.40 10.23
CA ASN A 191 1.57 -0.65 10.06
C ASN A 191 0.42 -0.47 11.08
N GLU A 192 0.77 -0.21 12.34
CA GLU A 192 -0.20 0.04 13.39
C GLU A 192 -1.00 1.33 13.15
N ALA A 193 -0.34 2.42 12.76
CA ALA A 193 -1.01 3.67 12.39
C ALA A 193 -2.04 3.45 11.25
N GLY A 194 -1.71 2.59 10.29
CA GLY A 194 -2.63 2.18 9.23
C GLY A 194 -3.87 1.44 9.76
N ARG A 195 -3.68 0.48 10.66
CA ARG A 195 -4.80 -0.23 11.30
C ARG A 195 -5.65 0.71 12.14
N LEU A 196 -5.04 1.62 12.89
CA LEU A 196 -5.75 2.63 13.67
C LEU A 196 -6.51 3.63 12.79
N ALA A 197 -6.04 3.91 11.57
CA ALA A 197 -6.78 4.73 10.61
C ALA A 197 -8.13 4.09 10.25
N VAL A 198 -8.18 2.78 10.03
CA VAL A 198 -9.43 2.05 9.78
C VAL A 198 -10.41 2.22 10.95
N ARG A 199 -9.93 2.07 12.19
CA ARG A 199 -10.75 2.28 13.40
C ARG A 199 -11.23 3.72 13.55
N SER A 200 -10.36 4.68 13.28
CA SER A 200 -10.63 6.11 13.46
C SER A 200 -11.65 6.65 12.45
N THR A 201 -11.82 5.97 11.33
CA THR A 201 -12.73 6.38 10.26
C THR A 201 -14.07 5.62 10.27
N LEU A 202 -14.30 4.72 11.23
CA LEU A 202 -15.56 4.02 11.37
C LEU A 202 -16.75 5.00 11.44
N LYS A 203 -17.81 4.67 10.72
CA LYS A 203 -19.04 5.46 10.65
C LYS A 203 -20.16 4.76 11.41
N ARG A 204 -20.93 5.55 12.18
CA ARG A 204 -22.19 5.05 12.74
C ARG A 204 -23.26 5.16 11.68
N THR A 205 -23.81 4.05 11.27
CA THR A 205 -24.93 3.94 10.34
C THR A 205 -26.18 3.55 11.09
N CYS A 206 -27.33 4.14 10.74
CA CYS A 206 -28.60 3.91 11.43
C CYS A 206 -29.72 3.60 10.43
N LYS A 207 -30.66 2.76 10.85
CA LYS A 207 -31.91 2.47 10.16
C LYS A 207 -33.07 2.99 11.01
N CYS A 208 -33.94 3.79 10.38
CA CYS A 208 -35.14 4.35 11.03
C CYS A 208 -36.27 3.34 11.01
N HIS A 209 -37.00 3.24 12.14
CA HIS A 209 -38.11 2.29 12.36
C HIS A 209 -39.39 2.95 12.88
N GLY A 210 -39.44 4.29 12.95
CA GLY A 210 -40.62 5.02 13.38
C GLY A 210 -41.79 4.90 12.40
N VAL A 211 -42.95 5.36 12.83
CA VAL A 211 -44.19 5.36 12.02
C VAL A 211 -43.91 6.08 10.71
N SER A 212 -44.35 5.47 9.60
CA SER A 212 -44.09 5.94 8.24
C SER A 212 -42.59 6.12 7.89
N GLY A 213 -41.71 5.33 8.53
CA GLY A 213 -40.26 5.42 8.30
C GLY A 213 -39.60 6.60 9.00
N SER A 214 -40.27 7.26 9.95
CA SER A 214 -39.68 8.36 10.73
C SER A 214 -38.49 7.86 11.57
N CYS A 215 -37.55 8.76 11.84
CA CYS A 215 -36.35 8.46 12.63
C CYS A 215 -36.56 8.68 14.15
N SER A 216 -37.79 8.60 14.65
CA SER A 216 -38.09 8.65 16.08
C SER A 216 -37.55 7.45 16.85
N ILE A 217 -37.45 6.29 16.20
CA ILE A 217 -36.83 5.06 16.70
C ILE A 217 -35.83 4.60 15.66
N GLN A 218 -34.58 4.34 16.07
CA GLN A 218 -33.48 3.95 15.18
C GLN A 218 -32.72 2.76 15.76
N THR A 219 -32.25 1.91 14.88
CA THR A 219 -31.22 0.90 15.18
C THR A 219 -29.92 1.31 14.49
N CYS A 220 -28.83 1.40 15.24
CA CYS A 220 -27.55 1.85 14.73
C CYS A 220 -26.45 0.81 14.92
N TRP A 221 -25.48 0.79 14.02
CA TRP A 221 -24.31 -0.07 14.07
C TRP A 221 -23.07 0.69 13.60
N MET A 222 -21.88 0.13 13.86
CA MET A 222 -20.62 0.65 13.34
C MET A 222 -20.32 -0.01 12.00
N GLN A 223 -19.94 0.79 11.02
CA GLN A 223 -19.63 0.37 9.66
C GLN A 223 -18.31 0.95 9.20
N LEU A 224 -17.56 0.18 8.42
CA LEU A 224 -16.36 0.66 7.74
C LEU A 224 -16.71 1.87 6.84
N ALA A 225 -15.87 2.89 6.87
CA ALA A 225 -15.90 3.95 5.87
C ALA A 225 -15.47 3.41 4.50
N ASP A 226 -15.73 4.15 3.44
CA ASP A 226 -15.14 3.82 2.15
C ASP A 226 -13.60 3.84 2.25
N PHE A 227 -12.93 2.89 1.59
CA PHE A 227 -11.47 2.79 1.66
C PHE A 227 -10.78 4.06 1.15
N ARG A 228 -11.44 4.80 0.26
CA ARG A 228 -11.04 6.12 -0.20
C ARG A 228 -10.95 7.16 0.94
N ASP A 229 -11.88 7.13 1.88
CA ASP A 229 -11.87 8.04 3.04
C ASP A 229 -10.69 7.72 3.97
N ILE A 230 -10.39 6.41 4.14
CA ILE A 230 -9.24 5.94 4.91
C ILE A 230 -7.93 6.39 4.24
N GLY A 231 -7.83 6.23 2.91
CA GLY A 231 -6.68 6.71 2.13
C GLY A 231 -6.48 8.22 2.26
N THR A 232 -7.57 8.99 2.22
CA THR A 232 -7.54 10.45 2.40
C THR A 232 -7.09 10.83 3.82
N TYR A 233 -7.57 10.13 4.85
CA TYR A 233 -7.13 10.31 6.22
C TYR A 233 -5.63 10.05 6.36
N LEU A 234 -5.13 8.93 5.84
CA LEU A 234 -3.71 8.60 5.86
C LEU A 234 -2.87 9.58 5.03
N LYS A 235 -3.43 10.15 3.95
CA LYS A 235 -2.74 11.19 3.17
C LYS A 235 -2.53 12.48 3.97
N ILE A 236 -3.48 12.85 4.82
CA ILE A 236 -3.33 13.98 5.75
C ILE A 236 -2.21 13.65 6.76
N LYS A 237 -2.22 12.42 7.34
CA LYS A 237 -1.17 11.97 8.26
C LYS A 237 0.21 11.94 7.61
N HIS A 238 0.31 11.54 6.33
CA HIS A 238 1.54 11.64 5.56
C HIS A 238 2.08 13.07 5.48
N GLY A 239 1.21 14.06 5.28
CA GLY A 239 1.62 15.47 5.29
C GLY A 239 2.14 15.96 6.65
N GLN A 240 1.71 15.33 7.74
CA GLN A 240 2.06 15.65 9.14
C GLN A 240 3.09 14.69 9.72
N ALA A 241 3.60 13.74 8.94
CA ALA A 241 4.51 12.70 9.41
C ALA A 241 5.75 13.29 10.09
N GLN A 242 6.18 12.65 11.18
CA GLN A 242 7.27 13.12 12.03
C GLN A 242 8.59 12.42 11.68
N LYS A 243 9.66 13.20 11.56
CA LYS A 243 11.01 12.66 11.36
C LYS A 243 11.62 12.25 12.69
N LEU A 244 12.06 11.00 12.79
CA LEU A 244 12.82 10.51 13.93
C LEU A 244 14.31 10.77 13.72
N GLU A 245 14.92 11.54 14.62
CA GLU A 245 16.35 11.81 14.60
C GLU A 245 17.10 10.74 15.41
N MET A 246 17.77 9.84 14.70
CA MET A 246 18.51 8.71 15.32
C MET A 246 19.62 9.17 16.28
N ASP A 247 20.23 10.32 16.02
CA ASP A 247 21.29 10.84 16.88
C ASP A 247 20.74 11.22 18.26
N LYS A 248 19.55 11.78 18.33
CA LYS A 248 18.86 12.07 19.59
C LYS A 248 18.47 10.79 20.35
N ILE A 249 18.12 9.74 19.62
CA ILE A 249 17.80 8.43 20.21
C ILE A 249 19.05 7.80 20.80
N ARG A 250 20.18 7.82 20.09
CA ARG A 250 21.47 7.29 20.56
C ARG A 250 22.00 8.07 21.76
N MET A 251 21.87 9.40 21.79
CA MET A 251 22.29 10.21 22.92
C MET A 251 21.49 9.93 24.21
N ARG A 252 20.19 9.58 24.08
CA ARG A 252 19.36 9.20 25.23
C ARG A 252 19.62 7.77 25.72
N ALA A 253 20.01 6.87 24.82
CA ALA A 253 20.31 5.48 25.15
C ALA A 253 21.57 5.30 26.02
N GLY A 254 22.46 6.29 26.04
CA GLY A 254 23.76 6.17 26.72
C GLY A 254 24.56 4.99 26.17
N ASN A 255 25.54 4.52 26.96
CA ASN A 255 26.38 3.36 26.62
C ASN A 255 25.71 2.00 26.93
N SER A 256 24.39 1.97 27.16
CA SER A 256 23.67 0.72 27.42
C SER A 256 23.59 -0.13 26.12
N ALA A 257 24.06 -1.37 26.20
CA ALA A 257 24.04 -2.32 25.11
C ALA A 257 22.62 -2.71 24.63
N ASP A 258 21.58 -2.25 25.32
CA ASP A 258 20.18 -2.52 25.00
C ASP A 258 19.52 -1.34 24.29
N ASN A 259 19.77 -1.25 22.98
CA ASN A 259 19.14 -0.28 22.09
C ASN A 259 17.59 -0.38 22.03
N ARG A 260 17.01 -1.47 22.50
CA ARG A 260 15.55 -1.70 22.45
C ARG A 260 14.79 -0.77 23.40
N GLY A 261 15.31 -0.52 24.61
CA GLY A 261 14.69 0.38 25.58
C GLY A 261 14.61 1.81 25.06
N ALA A 262 15.71 2.33 24.52
CA ALA A 262 15.77 3.70 24.03
C ALA A 262 14.92 3.94 22.78
N ILE A 263 14.79 2.94 21.91
CA ILE A 263 13.88 2.98 20.75
C ILE A 263 12.44 2.99 21.26
N ALA A 264 12.06 2.11 22.19
CA ALA A 264 10.72 2.04 22.76
C ALA A 264 10.31 3.36 23.45
N ASP A 265 11.23 3.98 24.20
CA ASP A 265 10.99 5.26 24.86
C ASP A 265 10.78 6.41 23.86
N THR A 266 11.47 6.38 22.73
CA THR A 266 11.29 7.40 21.68
C THR A 266 9.94 7.24 20.98
N PHE A 267 9.48 6.02 20.73
CA PHE A 267 8.15 5.75 20.17
C PHE A 267 7.03 6.13 21.16
N SER A 268 7.27 6.10 22.46
CA SER A 268 6.27 6.50 23.47
C SER A 268 5.88 7.99 23.40
N ILE A 269 6.72 8.82 22.79
CA ILE A 269 6.48 10.27 22.65
C ILE A 269 5.59 10.58 21.44
N VAL A 270 5.60 9.71 20.40
CA VAL A 270 4.79 9.91 19.20
C VAL A 270 3.48 9.16 19.32
N ALA A 271 2.37 9.83 18.99
CA ALA A 271 1.07 9.17 19.00
C ALA A 271 1.04 8.01 17.98
N ARG A 272 0.50 6.88 18.37
CA ARG A 272 0.39 5.65 17.55
C ARG A 272 -0.38 5.85 16.24
N THR A 273 -1.15 6.93 16.12
CA THR A 273 -1.91 7.32 14.92
C THR A 273 -1.12 8.18 13.94
N GLU A 274 0.07 8.66 14.34
CA GLU A 274 0.92 9.49 13.49
C GLU A 274 1.89 8.62 12.69
N LEU A 275 2.19 9.04 11.46
CA LEU A 275 3.22 8.39 10.65
C LEU A 275 4.60 8.92 11.03
N ILE A 276 5.59 8.04 10.99
CA ILE A 276 6.98 8.37 11.33
C ILE A 276 7.93 7.90 10.22
N TYR A 277 9.04 8.62 10.06
CA TYR A 277 10.08 8.28 9.11
C TYR A 277 11.47 8.67 9.64
N MET A 278 12.53 8.14 9.03
CA MET A 278 13.91 8.37 9.49
C MET A 278 14.77 9.07 8.44
N GLU A 279 14.50 8.80 7.16
CA GLU A 279 15.32 9.25 6.05
C GLU A 279 14.60 10.33 5.25
N ASP A 280 15.35 11.30 4.74
CA ASP A 280 14.78 12.32 3.86
C ASP A 280 14.42 11.71 2.51
N SER A 281 13.31 12.19 1.96
CA SER A 281 12.84 11.79 0.65
C SER A 281 13.83 12.26 -0.44
N PRO A 282 14.13 11.42 -1.45
CA PRO A 282 14.96 11.83 -2.57
C PRO A 282 14.26 12.89 -3.43
N ASP A 283 15.02 13.55 -4.31
CA ASP A 283 14.43 14.48 -5.26
C ASP A 283 13.65 13.74 -6.36
N TYR A 284 12.33 13.76 -6.24
CA TYR A 284 11.41 13.14 -7.21
C TYR A 284 11.23 13.94 -8.51
N CYS A 285 11.79 15.13 -8.63
CA CYS A 285 11.77 15.92 -9.86
C CYS A 285 12.69 15.32 -10.93
N VAL A 286 13.80 14.71 -10.49
CA VAL A 286 14.85 14.21 -11.38
C VAL A 286 14.67 12.72 -11.64
N LYS A 287 14.86 12.31 -12.89
CA LYS A 287 14.87 10.89 -13.26
C LYS A 287 16.15 10.23 -12.74
N ASN A 288 15.97 9.19 -11.91
CA ASN A 288 17.06 8.33 -11.43
C ASN A 288 16.60 6.87 -11.47
N LEU A 289 16.98 6.18 -12.53
CA LEU A 289 16.54 4.79 -12.76
C LEU A 289 17.15 3.79 -11.76
N SER A 290 18.31 4.10 -11.17
CA SER A 290 18.91 3.22 -10.15
C SER A 290 18.09 3.17 -8.86
N LEU A 291 17.32 4.24 -8.58
CA LEU A 291 16.39 4.33 -7.47
C LEU A 291 14.92 4.10 -7.91
N GLY A 292 14.68 3.69 -9.14
CA GLY A 292 13.32 3.52 -9.68
C GLY A 292 12.54 4.82 -9.85
N LEU A 293 13.23 5.98 -9.87
CA LEU A 293 12.58 7.28 -9.98
C LEU A 293 12.45 7.71 -11.44
N HIS A 294 11.22 7.97 -11.89
CA HIS A 294 10.93 8.36 -13.26
C HIS A 294 11.04 9.88 -13.51
N GLY A 295 11.08 10.68 -12.43
CA GLY A 295 11.04 12.14 -12.52
C GLY A 295 9.63 12.66 -12.89
N THR A 296 9.55 13.99 -13.09
CA THR A 296 8.28 14.66 -13.43
C THR A 296 8.21 15.13 -14.89
N GLU A 297 9.29 15.04 -15.65
CA GLU A 297 9.30 15.36 -17.07
C GLU A 297 8.37 14.42 -17.86
N GLY A 298 7.55 14.99 -18.74
CA GLY A 298 6.58 14.22 -19.55
C GLY A 298 5.31 13.82 -18.82
N ARG A 299 5.18 14.08 -17.51
CA ARG A 299 3.97 13.77 -16.76
C ARG A 299 2.83 14.73 -17.07
N GLU A 300 1.63 14.17 -17.15
CA GLU A 300 0.38 14.94 -17.24
C GLU A 300 0.10 15.63 -15.89
N CYS A 301 -0.45 16.85 -15.96
CA CYS A 301 -0.96 17.60 -14.82
C CYS A 301 -2.30 18.26 -15.15
N LEU A 302 -3.06 18.67 -14.14
CA LEU A 302 -4.37 19.28 -14.28
C LEU A 302 -4.28 20.78 -13.98
N GLN A 303 -4.72 21.62 -14.91
CA GLN A 303 -4.69 23.06 -14.77
C GLN A 303 -6.07 23.68 -14.62
N SER A 304 -7.08 23.14 -15.30
CA SER A 304 -8.45 23.66 -15.29
C SER A 304 -9.46 22.53 -15.41
N GLY A 305 -10.61 22.68 -14.74
CA GLY A 305 -11.72 21.72 -14.78
C GLY A 305 -12.80 22.10 -13.77
N LYS A 306 -14.07 21.84 -14.11
CA LYS A 306 -15.21 22.25 -13.27
C LYS A 306 -15.31 21.51 -11.94
N ASN A 307 -14.80 20.26 -11.84
CA ASN A 307 -14.96 19.39 -10.66
C ASN A 307 -13.62 18.98 -10.04
N LEU A 308 -12.55 19.75 -10.23
CA LEU A 308 -11.24 19.46 -9.67
C LEU A 308 -11.13 19.94 -8.22
N SER A 309 -10.60 19.09 -7.37
CA SER A 309 -10.20 19.45 -6.00
C SER A 309 -9.10 20.52 -6.00
N GLN A 310 -8.94 21.23 -4.89
CA GLN A 310 -7.86 22.21 -4.72
C GLN A 310 -6.46 21.59 -4.92
N TRP A 311 -6.33 20.32 -4.58
CA TRP A 311 -5.09 19.57 -4.73
C TRP A 311 -4.77 19.30 -6.21
N GLU A 312 -5.75 18.89 -6.99
CA GLU A 312 -5.63 18.65 -8.43
C GLU A 312 -5.34 19.92 -9.20
N LYS A 313 -6.03 21.05 -8.89
CA LYS A 313 -5.77 22.36 -9.49
C LYS A 313 -4.33 22.85 -9.32
N ARG A 314 -3.64 22.41 -8.26
CA ARG A 314 -2.24 22.76 -8.01
C ARG A 314 -1.25 21.76 -8.59
N SER A 315 -1.69 20.72 -9.29
CA SER A 315 -0.82 19.65 -9.79
C SER A 315 0.25 20.16 -10.76
N CYS A 316 -0.10 21.01 -11.75
CA CYS A 316 0.86 21.58 -12.67
C CYS A 316 1.92 22.44 -11.96
N ARG A 317 1.54 23.19 -10.93
CA ARG A 317 2.52 23.94 -10.14
C ARG A 317 3.52 23.00 -9.49
N ARG A 318 3.04 21.95 -8.78
CA ARG A 318 3.90 21.01 -8.05
C ARG A 318 4.75 20.13 -8.96
N LEU A 319 4.17 19.60 -10.03
CA LEU A 319 4.84 18.65 -10.92
C LEU A 319 5.79 19.35 -11.89
N CYS A 320 5.42 20.51 -12.40
CA CYS A 320 6.18 21.18 -13.46
C CYS A 320 6.97 22.37 -12.90
N HIS A 321 6.30 23.40 -12.37
CA HIS A 321 6.98 24.66 -12.02
C HIS A 321 7.98 24.49 -10.88
N GLU A 322 7.61 23.80 -9.81
CA GLU A 322 8.51 23.56 -8.67
C GLU A 322 9.68 22.62 -9.01
N CYS A 323 9.57 21.85 -10.10
CA CYS A 323 10.64 21.04 -10.66
C CYS A 323 11.41 21.75 -11.80
N GLY A 324 11.23 23.06 -11.99
CA GLY A 324 11.93 23.84 -13.02
C GLY A 324 11.47 23.58 -14.46
N LEU A 325 10.37 22.85 -14.64
CA LEU A 325 9.76 22.54 -15.92
C LEU A 325 8.72 23.60 -16.31
N LYS A 326 8.35 23.65 -17.59
CA LYS A 326 7.19 24.43 -18.10
C LYS A 326 6.01 23.51 -18.33
N VAL A 327 4.82 24.09 -18.33
CA VAL A 327 3.58 23.42 -18.72
C VAL A 327 3.38 23.60 -20.22
N GLU A 328 3.14 22.51 -20.93
CA GLU A 328 2.83 22.48 -22.36
C GLU A 328 1.42 21.93 -22.54
N GLU A 329 0.61 22.67 -23.28
CA GLU A 329 -0.73 22.26 -23.67
C GLU A 329 -0.67 21.38 -24.92
N ARG A 330 -1.34 20.24 -24.91
CA ARG A 330 -1.47 19.33 -26.04
C ARG A 330 -2.93 18.96 -26.24
N ARG A 331 -3.39 19.01 -27.48
CA ARG A 331 -4.69 18.48 -27.89
C ARG A 331 -4.52 17.02 -28.30
N ILE A 332 -5.24 16.14 -27.63
CA ILE A 332 -5.14 14.68 -27.84
C ILE A 332 -6.55 14.19 -28.18
N GLU A 333 -6.63 13.41 -29.24
CA GLU A 333 -7.84 12.70 -29.58
C GLU A 333 -7.96 11.48 -28.67
N THR A 334 -9.06 11.40 -27.94
CA THR A 334 -9.39 10.26 -27.08
C THR A 334 -10.61 9.56 -27.65
N VAL A 335 -10.51 8.25 -27.73
CA VAL A 335 -11.61 7.39 -28.15
C VAL A 335 -12.32 6.89 -26.90
N SER A 336 -13.62 7.11 -26.82
CA SER A 336 -14.45 6.67 -25.69
C SER A 336 -15.74 6.01 -26.20
N SER A 337 -16.30 5.13 -25.39
CA SER A 337 -17.64 4.59 -25.65
C SER A 337 -18.69 5.66 -25.34
N CYS A 338 -19.61 5.86 -26.30
CA CYS A 338 -20.70 6.83 -26.20
C CYS A 338 -22.00 6.23 -26.75
N ASN A 339 -23.11 6.94 -26.60
CA ASN A 339 -24.43 6.53 -27.09
C ASN A 339 -24.76 5.07 -26.74
N CYS A 340 -24.41 4.67 -25.52
CA CYS A 340 -24.65 3.29 -25.07
C CYS A 340 -26.16 3.02 -24.99
N LYS A 341 -26.62 2.00 -25.71
CA LYS A 341 -28.01 1.54 -25.70
C LYS A 341 -28.08 0.15 -25.09
N PHE A 342 -29.00 -0.01 -24.16
CA PHE A 342 -29.32 -1.32 -23.62
C PHE A 342 -30.16 -2.09 -24.64
N HIS A 343 -29.69 -3.25 -25.05
CA HIS A 343 -30.44 -4.19 -25.84
C HIS A 343 -31.03 -5.27 -24.95
N TRP A 344 -32.27 -5.59 -25.22
CA TRP A 344 -33.01 -6.61 -24.49
C TRP A 344 -32.19 -7.91 -24.40
N CYS A 345 -32.19 -8.50 -23.21
CA CYS A 345 -31.36 -9.66 -22.82
C CYS A 345 -29.87 -9.34 -22.54
N CYS A 346 -29.63 -8.32 -21.63
CA CYS A 346 -28.37 -8.17 -20.89
C CYS A 346 -27.14 -7.69 -21.67
N THR A 347 -27.31 -7.10 -22.86
CA THR A 347 -26.19 -6.54 -23.64
C THR A 347 -26.28 -5.01 -23.74
N VAL A 348 -25.15 -4.34 -23.47
CA VAL A 348 -25.01 -2.92 -23.74
C VAL A 348 -24.16 -2.74 -24.99
N LYS A 349 -24.70 -2.11 -26.02
CA LYS A 349 -23.96 -1.73 -27.22
C LYS A 349 -23.68 -0.24 -27.19
N CYS A 350 -22.42 0.12 -27.31
CA CYS A 350 -21.96 1.50 -27.36
C CYS A 350 -21.36 1.80 -28.73
N GLU A 351 -21.52 3.03 -29.17
CA GLU A 351 -20.77 3.58 -30.30
C GLU A 351 -19.39 4.04 -29.84
N THR A 352 -18.45 4.12 -30.77
CA THR A 352 -17.13 4.66 -30.51
C THR A 352 -17.09 6.11 -30.94
N CYS A 353 -16.90 7.03 -29.98
CA CYS A 353 -16.81 8.46 -30.25
C CYS A 353 -15.37 8.94 -30.07
N THR A 354 -14.92 9.78 -30.99
CA THR A 354 -13.63 10.48 -30.89
C THR A 354 -13.88 11.88 -30.36
N GLN A 355 -13.22 12.22 -29.25
CA GLN A 355 -13.30 13.54 -28.64
C GLN A 355 -11.91 14.14 -28.49
N THR A 356 -11.72 15.39 -28.92
CA THR A 356 -10.48 16.11 -28.69
C THR A 356 -10.47 16.68 -27.28
N VAL A 357 -9.53 16.23 -26.45
CA VAL A 357 -9.34 16.69 -25.08
C VAL A 357 -8.01 17.43 -24.97
N THR A 358 -8.07 18.59 -24.30
CA THR A 358 -6.85 19.35 -23.98
C THR A 358 -6.21 18.80 -22.73
N LYS A 359 -4.94 18.40 -22.81
CA LYS A 359 -4.13 17.89 -21.70
C LYS A 359 -2.87 18.73 -21.51
N TYR A 360 -2.39 18.80 -20.29
CA TYR A 360 -1.21 19.59 -19.91
C TYR A 360 -0.08 18.68 -19.46
N PHE A 361 1.14 18.93 -19.95
CA PHE A 361 2.33 18.10 -19.68
C PHE A 361 3.50 18.93 -19.20
N CYS A 362 4.31 18.36 -18.31
CA CYS A 362 5.55 18.97 -17.86
C CYS A 362 6.67 18.77 -18.90
N THR A 363 7.25 19.82 -19.41
CA THR A 363 8.32 19.77 -20.43
C THR A 363 9.51 20.62 -20.03
N LYS A 364 10.71 20.27 -20.51
CA LYS A 364 11.91 21.07 -20.28
C LYS A 364 11.77 22.46 -20.90
N ARG A 365 12.30 23.46 -20.23
CA ARG A 365 12.47 24.80 -20.85
C ARG A 365 13.55 24.70 -21.91
N HIS A 366 13.20 24.89 -23.18
CA HIS A 366 14.22 25.10 -24.21
C HIS A 366 15.02 26.35 -23.82
N ARG A 367 16.30 26.19 -23.46
CA ARG A 367 17.24 27.29 -23.41
C ARG A 367 17.41 27.76 -24.87
N ASN A 368 16.72 28.82 -25.24
CA ASN A 368 17.09 29.55 -26.45
C ASN A 368 18.56 29.97 -26.24
N ARG A 369 19.48 29.30 -26.92
CA ARG A 369 20.84 29.81 -27.07
C ARG A 369 20.67 31.17 -27.73
N ARG A 370 20.83 32.25 -26.96
CA ARG A 370 21.00 33.56 -27.53
C ARG A 370 22.16 33.41 -28.51
N PRO A 371 22.00 33.78 -29.79
CA PRO A 371 23.12 33.77 -30.72
C PRO A 371 24.22 34.64 -30.12
N HIS A 372 25.38 34.06 -29.99
CA HIS A 372 26.58 34.76 -29.54
C HIS A 372 26.85 35.85 -30.58
N ASN A 373 26.45 37.09 -30.29
CA ASN A 373 26.67 38.22 -31.13
C ASN A 373 28.17 38.55 -31.06
N ASN A 374 28.94 37.91 -31.95
CA ASN A 374 30.32 38.26 -32.24
C ASN A 374 30.32 39.62 -32.93
N SER A 375 30.09 40.69 -32.19
CA SER A 375 30.32 42.01 -32.64
C SER A 375 31.83 42.19 -32.79
N ARG A 376 32.22 42.11 -34.06
CA ARG A 376 33.49 42.50 -34.62
C ARG A 376 34.08 43.72 -33.90
N LYS A 377 35.19 43.54 -33.17
CA LYS A 377 36.17 44.59 -32.92
C LYS A 377 36.77 44.94 -34.27
N ARG A 378 36.20 45.95 -34.95
CA ARG A 378 36.85 46.65 -36.06
C ARG A 378 38.02 47.42 -35.51
N GLN A 379 39.21 47.04 -35.96
CA GLN A 379 40.42 47.79 -35.90
C GLN A 379 40.14 49.24 -36.22
N ARG A 380 40.62 50.14 -35.41
CA ARG A 380 40.92 51.53 -35.75
C ARG A 380 42.36 51.77 -35.53
N ASN A 381 43.16 51.36 -36.54
CA ASN A 381 44.47 51.93 -36.85
C ASN A 381 44.22 53.10 -37.78
N ARG A 382 44.92 54.19 -37.53
CA ARG A 382 45.29 55.39 -38.25
C ARG A 382 44.74 56.67 -37.58
N ARG A 383 45.52 57.50 -37.04
CA ARG A 383 46.70 58.32 -37.36
C ARG A 383 47.21 58.94 -36.07
#